data_8a57e34ad33442355ce64d0c3551fbb6
#
_entry.id   8a57e34ad33442355ce64d0c3551fbb6
#
_cell.length_a   1.000
_cell.length_b   1.000
_cell.length_c   1.000
_cell.angle_alpha   90.00
_cell.angle_beta   90.00
_cell.angle_gamma   90.00
#
_symmetry.space_group_name_H-M   'P 1'
#
loop_
_entity.id
_entity.type
_entity.pdbx_description
1 polymer ?
#
loop_
_entity_poly.entity_id
_entity_poly.type
_entity_poly.pdbx_seq_one_letter_code
_entity_poly.pdbx_strand_id
1 'polypeptide(L)'
;MKDWLRSPALHFLLIGGLLFAAHARWRRASGAGEVQAEVPKTIVISAAEIAQLRRQWYAQSGRLPDPGELRAAIDHAIDEEVLYREALARALDRDDEVVRQRLVSVMGFLSDDEKRDATALYRAALELGLDRNDLVVRRHLVQLMRLLARRPEVPRPVTDAELVALREREPERWQSPAEVTLTHVFLSESRRGSRVDRDARDLLERLLVEHAGADRASALGDPFPLGTEVRHASERDLQRIFGAGFARALAEVKPGQWSGPIRSSYGGHLVWVHERIPPRMPPLEAIRSQLLQQLRDQRGEERARAKLRAWRAGYAVEVADAGQAEARFDPARYPARVDVTLPRPQPFLGD
;
A
#
# COMPACT_ATOMS: atom_id res chain seq x y z
N MET A 1 24.66 43.29 -55.73
CA MET A 1 23.64 42.22 -55.51
C MET A 1 24.23 40.79 -55.49
N LYS A 2 25.52 40.58 -55.17
CA LYS A 2 26.16 39.23 -55.15
C LYS A 2 26.58 38.79 -53.74
N ASP A 3 26.49 39.62 -52.71
CA ASP A 3 27.03 39.30 -51.39
C ASP A 3 26.03 38.53 -50.50
N TRP A 4 24.74 38.50 -50.85
CA TRP A 4 23.73 37.74 -50.12
C TRP A 4 23.94 36.21 -50.25
N LEU A 5 24.43 35.71 -51.36
CA LEU A 5 24.74 34.30 -51.59
C LEU A 5 25.97 33.79 -50.77
N ARG A 6 26.71 34.71 -50.14
CA ARG A 6 27.84 34.37 -49.26
C ARG A 6 27.52 34.44 -47.77
N SER A 7 26.24 34.73 -47.42
CA SER A 7 25.84 34.81 -46.03
C SER A 7 25.84 33.44 -45.37
N PRO A 8 26.60 33.23 -44.28
CA PRO A 8 26.60 31.97 -43.52
C PRO A 8 25.20 31.55 -43.01
N ALA A 9 24.34 32.54 -42.71
CA ALA A 9 22.96 32.32 -42.29
C ALA A 9 22.10 31.70 -43.40
N LEU A 10 22.32 32.12 -44.67
CA LEU A 10 21.60 31.56 -45.81
C LEU A 10 22.01 30.10 -46.06
N HIS A 11 23.30 29.80 -45.93
CA HIS A 11 23.81 28.42 -46.08
C HIS A 11 23.28 27.53 -44.96
N PHE A 12 23.22 28.02 -43.74
CA PHE A 12 22.64 27.29 -42.61
C PHE A 12 21.15 26.97 -42.82
N LEU A 13 20.37 27.95 -43.27
CA LEU A 13 18.95 27.76 -43.59
C LEU A 13 18.72 26.80 -44.76
N LEU A 14 19.55 26.85 -45.80
CA LEU A 14 19.45 25.96 -46.94
C LEU A 14 19.85 24.54 -46.57
N ILE A 15 20.93 24.37 -45.81
CA ILE A 15 21.38 23.05 -45.31
C ILE A 15 20.36 22.47 -44.36
N GLY A 16 19.86 23.28 -43.41
CA GLY A 16 18.82 22.87 -42.45
C GLY A 16 17.52 22.47 -43.15
N GLY A 17 17.07 23.27 -44.12
CA GLY A 17 15.89 22.96 -44.93
C GLY A 17 16.05 21.71 -45.78
N LEU A 18 17.25 21.47 -46.32
CA LEU A 18 17.57 20.29 -47.13
C LEU A 18 17.65 19.02 -46.26
N LEU A 19 18.25 19.15 -45.10
CA LEU A 19 18.28 18.06 -44.11
C LEU A 19 16.89 17.72 -43.59
N PHE A 20 16.06 18.76 -43.33
CA PHE A 20 14.67 18.58 -42.91
C PHE A 20 13.84 17.89 -44.00
N ALA A 21 13.95 18.37 -45.27
CA ALA A 21 13.27 17.75 -46.40
C ALA A 21 13.75 16.32 -46.68
N ALA A 22 15.06 16.07 -46.60
CA ALA A 22 15.62 14.74 -46.72
C ALA A 22 15.13 13.81 -45.58
N HIS A 23 15.12 14.29 -44.36
CA HIS A 23 14.58 13.56 -43.19
C HIS A 23 13.07 13.30 -43.34
N ALA A 24 12.29 14.29 -43.76
CA ALA A 24 10.85 14.14 -44.00
C ALA A 24 10.56 13.14 -45.13
N ARG A 25 11.39 13.17 -46.20
CA ARG A 25 11.26 12.25 -47.31
C ARG A 25 11.72 10.85 -46.94
N TRP A 26 12.80 10.74 -46.17
CA TRP A 26 13.29 9.43 -45.63
C TRP A 26 12.24 8.82 -44.69
N ARG A 27 11.63 9.57 -43.77
CA ARG A 27 10.51 9.10 -42.95
C ARG A 27 9.32 8.60 -43.79
N ARG A 28 9.01 9.26 -44.92
CA ARG A 28 7.95 8.80 -45.84
C ARG A 28 8.38 7.56 -46.66
N ALA A 29 9.63 7.50 -47.06
CA ALA A 29 10.16 6.40 -47.89
C ALA A 29 10.49 5.13 -47.06
N SER A 30 10.86 5.31 -45.79
CA SER A 30 11.17 4.20 -44.88
C SER A 30 9.94 3.42 -44.42
N GLY A 31 8.73 3.78 -44.88
CA GLY A 31 7.52 3.15 -44.36
C GLY A 31 7.34 3.31 -42.86
N ALA A 32 8.05 4.29 -42.26
CA ALA A 32 7.85 4.73 -40.89
C ALA A 32 6.59 5.61 -40.76
N GLY A 33 5.57 5.33 -41.58
CA GLY A 33 4.20 5.37 -41.13
C GLY A 33 4.11 4.24 -40.14
N GLU A 34 4.18 4.63 -38.85
CA GLU A 34 3.83 3.72 -37.77
C GLU A 34 2.55 3.01 -38.17
N VAL A 35 2.66 1.74 -38.56
CA VAL A 35 1.54 0.84 -38.37
C VAL A 35 1.43 0.79 -36.85
N GLN A 36 0.67 1.74 -36.27
CA GLN A 36 0.06 1.52 -34.97
C GLN A 36 -0.70 0.22 -35.17
N ALA A 37 -0.10 -0.87 -34.70
CA ALA A 37 -0.79 -2.13 -34.68
C ALA A 37 -2.09 -1.86 -33.94
N GLU A 38 -3.20 -1.87 -34.67
CA GLU A 38 -4.51 -1.54 -34.14
C GLU A 38 -4.72 -2.48 -32.93
N VAL A 39 -4.72 -1.91 -31.73
CA VAL A 39 -4.85 -2.70 -30.50
C VAL A 39 -6.18 -3.41 -30.60
N PRO A 40 -6.23 -4.76 -30.57
CA PRO A 40 -7.46 -5.48 -30.73
C PRO A 40 -8.49 -4.99 -29.71
N LYS A 41 -9.70 -4.65 -30.18
CA LYS A 41 -10.76 -4.15 -29.31
C LYS A 41 -11.47 -5.27 -28.53
N THR A 42 -11.16 -6.54 -28.78
CA THR A 42 -11.70 -7.67 -28.04
C THR A 42 -10.68 -8.19 -27.03
N ILE A 43 -11.10 -8.31 -25.77
CA ILE A 43 -10.37 -8.97 -24.69
C ILE A 43 -10.98 -10.33 -24.47
N VAL A 44 -10.17 -11.38 -24.62
CA VAL A 44 -10.62 -12.77 -24.41
C VAL A 44 -9.95 -13.31 -23.15
N ILE A 45 -10.74 -13.70 -22.17
CA ILE A 45 -10.25 -14.45 -21.00
C ILE A 45 -10.52 -15.93 -21.23
N SER A 46 -9.47 -16.66 -21.56
CA SER A 46 -9.54 -18.08 -21.89
C SER A 46 -9.75 -18.96 -20.66
N ALA A 47 -10.21 -20.19 -20.86
CA ALA A 47 -10.30 -21.20 -19.79
C ALA A 47 -8.93 -21.50 -19.14
N ALA A 48 -7.84 -21.37 -19.90
CA ALA A 48 -6.47 -21.54 -19.38
C ALA A 48 -6.08 -20.40 -18.40
N GLU A 49 -6.43 -19.17 -18.73
CA GLU A 49 -6.21 -18.02 -17.85
C GLU A 49 -7.07 -18.10 -16.59
N ILE A 50 -8.33 -18.48 -16.69
CA ILE A 50 -9.20 -18.71 -15.52
C ILE A 50 -8.60 -19.80 -14.61
N ALA A 51 -8.11 -20.89 -15.18
CA ALA A 51 -7.43 -21.94 -14.42
C ALA A 51 -6.13 -21.43 -13.76
N GLN A 52 -5.40 -20.51 -14.42
CA GLN A 52 -4.23 -19.87 -13.83
C GLN A 52 -4.60 -18.94 -12.66
N LEU A 53 -5.65 -18.15 -12.77
CA LEU A 53 -6.16 -17.32 -11.68
C LEU A 53 -6.55 -18.16 -10.46
N ARG A 54 -7.21 -19.31 -10.67
CA ARG A 54 -7.52 -20.27 -9.59
C ARG A 54 -6.27 -20.83 -8.93
N ARG A 55 -5.23 -21.19 -9.71
CA ARG A 55 -3.94 -21.66 -9.17
C ARG A 55 -3.25 -20.61 -8.32
N GLN A 56 -3.21 -19.38 -8.79
CA GLN A 56 -2.60 -18.26 -8.06
C GLN A 56 -3.34 -17.99 -6.75
N TRP A 57 -4.67 -18.00 -6.79
CA TRP A 57 -5.50 -17.86 -5.59
C TRP A 57 -5.22 -18.97 -4.57
N TYR A 58 -5.24 -20.22 -5.03
CA TYR A 58 -4.95 -21.38 -4.17
C TYR A 58 -3.54 -21.30 -3.54
N ALA A 59 -2.55 -20.92 -4.31
CA ALA A 59 -1.19 -20.77 -3.83
C ALA A 59 -1.03 -19.68 -2.73
N GLN A 60 -1.90 -18.66 -2.75
CA GLN A 60 -1.87 -17.57 -1.77
C GLN A 60 -2.72 -17.85 -0.53
N SER A 61 -3.91 -18.47 -0.71
CA SER A 61 -4.92 -18.60 0.34
C SER A 61 -5.04 -20.02 0.92
N GLY A 62 -4.46 -21.03 0.25
CA GLY A 62 -4.60 -22.46 0.62
C GLY A 62 -5.96 -23.06 0.29
N ARG A 63 -6.89 -22.32 -0.35
CA ARG A 63 -8.23 -22.77 -0.74
C ARG A 63 -8.58 -22.30 -2.14
N LEU A 64 -9.57 -22.89 -2.75
CA LEU A 64 -10.13 -22.41 -4.01
C LEU A 64 -10.95 -21.13 -3.79
N PRO A 65 -11.00 -20.22 -4.79
CA PRO A 65 -11.85 -19.05 -4.75
C PRO A 65 -13.32 -19.46 -4.83
N ASP A 66 -14.18 -18.79 -4.09
CA ASP A 66 -15.62 -18.88 -4.33
C ASP A 66 -16.02 -18.19 -5.65
N PRO A 67 -17.29 -18.37 -6.11
CA PRO A 67 -17.72 -17.78 -7.37
C PRO A 67 -17.64 -16.24 -7.42
N GLY A 68 -17.76 -15.55 -6.29
CA GLY A 68 -17.62 -14.10 -6.17
C GLY A 68 -16.17 -13.67 -6.29
N GLU A 69 -15.29 -14.35 -5.57
CA GLU A 69 -13.83 -14.14 -5.59
C GLU A 69 -13.24 -14.42 -6.97
N LEU A 70 -13.71 -15.49 -7.64
CA LEU A 70 -13.27 -15.81 -8.99
C LEU A 70 -13.72 -14.73 -9.99
N ARG A 71 -14.95 -14.24 -9.90
CA ARG A 71 -15.40 -13.11 -10.73
C ARG A 71 -14.58 -11.87 -10.51
N ALA A 72 -14.31 -11.53 -9.26
CA ALA A 72 -13.44 -10.38 -8.93
C ALA A 72 -12.01 -10.53 -9.49
N ALA A 73 -11.45 -11.75 -9.45
CA ALA A 73 -10.14 -12.03 -10.04
C ALA A 73 -10.14 -11.89 -11.57
N ILE A 74 -11.21 -12.36 -12.23
CA ILE A 74 -11.40 -12.21 -13.69
C ILE A 74 -11.58 -10.73 -14.05
N ASP A 75 -12.41 -9.98 -13.31
CA ASP A 75 -12.59 -8.54 -13.54
C ASP A 75 -11.29 -7.78 -13.38
N HIS A 76 -10.48 -8.12 -12.37
CA HIS A 76 -9.15 -7.53 -12.19
C HIS A 76 -8.21 -7.83 -13.37
N ALA A 77 -8.22 -9.06 -13.88
CA ALA A 77 -7.43 -9.44 -15.06
C ALA A 77 -7.85 -8.67 -16.32
N ILE A 78 -9.16 -8.47 -16.51
CA ILE A 78 -9.70 -7.64 -17.60
C ILE A 78 -9.24 -6.19 -17.45
N ASP A 79 -9.34 -5.63 -16.25
CA ASP A 79 -8.93 -4.25 -15.96
C ASP A 79 -7.42 -4.06 -16.20
N GLU A 80 -6.59 -5.03 -15.84
CA GLU A 80 -5.15 -5.00 -16.13
C GLU A 80 -4.86 -5.07 -17.63
N GLU A 81 -5.60 -5.89 -18.38
CA GLU A 81 -5.47 -5.97 -19.83
C GLU A 81 -5.90 -4.66 -20.50
N VAL A 82 -7.01 -4.03 -20.05
CA VAL A 82 -7.41 -2.70 -20.53
C VAL A 82 -6.31 -1.69 -20.29
N LEU A 83 -5.78 -1.60 -19.07
CA LEU A 83 -4.71 -0.66 -18.73
C LEU A 83 -3.45 -0.89 -19.58
N TYR A 84 -3.07 -2.14 -19.80
CA TYR A 84 -1.94 -2.49 -20.65
C TYR A 84 -2.14 -2.04 -22.10
N ARG A 85 -3.30 -2.35 -22.69
CA ARG A 85 -3.63 -1.93 -24.07
C ARG A 85 -3.70 -0.41 -24.22
N GLU A 86 -4.25 0.26 -23.23
CA GLU A 86 -4.27 1.74 -23.20
C GLU A 86 -2.87 2.34 -23.08
N ALA A 87 -1.93 1.66 -22.39
CA ALA A 87 -0.53 2.06 -22.35
C ALA A 87 0.13 1.92 -23.73
N LEU A 88 -0.09 0.79 -24.41
CA LEU A 88 0.44 0.55 -25.76
C LEU A 88 -0.16 1.52 -26.78
N ALA A 89 -1.47 1.80 -26.69
CA ALA A 89 -2.13 2.77 -27.57
C ALA A 89 -1.58 4.20 -27.45
N ARG A 90 -0.95 4.51 -26.30
CA ARG A 90 -0.25 5.78 -26.04
C ARG A 90 1.26 5.71 -26.26
N ALA A 91 1.75 4.58 -26.80
CA ALA A 91 3.17 4.30 -27.04
C ALA A 91 4.07 4.48 -25.78
N LEU A 92 3.53 4.21 -24.57
CA LEU A 92 4.28 4.37 -23.32
C LEU A 92 5.42 3.34 -23.18
N ASP A 93 5.38 2.28 -23.95
CA ASP A 93 6.44 1.26 -24.05
C ASP A 93 7.69 1.76 -24.80
N ARG A 94 7.55 2.77 -25.67
CA ARG A 94 8.62 3.21 -26.58
C ARG A 94 9.59 4.20 -25.97
N ASP A 95 9.06 5.14 -25.17
CA ASP A 95 9.83 6.26 -24.62
C ASP A 95 10.14 6.11 -23.13
N ASP A 96 9.82 4.95 -22.53
CA ASP A 96 10.06 4.69 -21.12
C ASP A 96 11.47 4.09 -20.90
N GLU A 97 12.29 4.80 -20.12
CA GLU A 97 13.67 4.40 -19.85
C GLU A 97 13.74 3.10 -19.02
N VAL A 98 12.75 2.83 -18.15
CA VAL A 98 12.69 1.59 -17.35
C VAL A 98 12.44 0.39 -18.26
N VAL A 99 11.54 0.53 -19.24
CA VAL A 99 11.29 -0.48 -20.27
C VAL A 99 12.56 -0.73 -21.06
N ARG A 100 13.20 0.34 -21.54
CA ARG A 100 14.45 0.24 -22.31
C ARG A 100 15.55 -0.48 -21.53
N GLN A 101 15.82 -0.08 -20.30
CA GLN A 101 16.84 -0.71 -19.44
C GLN A 101 16.51 -2.18 -19.17
N ARG A 102 15.23 -2.51 -18.92
CA ARG A 102 14.81 -3.90 -18.75
C ARG A 102 15.08 -4.74 -19.97
N LEU A 103 14.71 -4.26 -21.16
CA LEU A 103 14.92 -4.97 -22.43
C LEU A 103 16.40 -5.17 -22.73
N VAL A 104 17.22 -4.15 -22.53
CA VAL A 104 18.69 -4.24 -22.67
C VAL A 104 19.27 -5.26 -21.70
N SER A 105 18.86 -5.24 -20.45
CA SER A 105 19.33 -6.17 -19.42
C SER A 105 18.98 -7.61 -19.74
N VAL A 106 17.73 -7.89 -20.14
CA VAL A 106 17.28 -9.24 -20.52
C VAL A 106 18.04 -9.72 -21.75
N MET A 107 18.18 -8.85 -22.75
CA MET A 107 18.88 -9.22 -23.98
C MET A 107 20.39 -9.41 -23.78
N GLY A 108 21.00 -8.62 -22.87
CA GLY A 108 22.39 -8.80 -22.46
C GLY A 108 22.62 -10.15 -21.78
N PHE A 109 21.65 -10.63 -20.98
CA PHE A 109 21.72 -11.96 -20.39
C PHE A 109 21.58 -13.11 -21.42
N LEU A 110 20.75 -12.88 -22.45
CA LEU A 110 20.48 -13.87 -23.50
C LEU A 110 21.56 -13.88 -24.63
N SER A 111 22.42 -12.86 -24.65
CA SER A 111 23.43 -12.68 -25.71
C SER A 111 24.79 -13.22 -25.26
N ASP A 112 25.40 -14.09 -26.05
CA ASP A 112 26.77 -14.58 -25.83
C ASP A 112 27.85 -13.54 -26.21
N ASP A 113 27.45 -12.40 -26.80
CA ASP A 113 28.35 -11.36 -27.27
C ASP A 113 28.43 -10.19 -26.27
N GLU A 114 29.42 -10.24 -25.38
CA GLU A 114 29.67 -9.22 -24.36
C GLU A 114 30.00 -7.81 -24.93
N LYS A 115 30.25 -7.70 -26.22
CA LYS A 115 30.67 -6.45 -26.89
C LYS A 115 29.53 -5.67 -27.54
N ARG A 116 28.27 -6.17 -27.48
CA ARG A 116 27.13 -5.45 -28.05
C ARG A 116 26.81 -4.21 -27.24
N ASP A 117 26.61 -3.07 -27.94
CA ASP A 117 26.18 -1.87 -27.30
C ASP A 117 24.68 -1.94 -26.89
N ALA A 118 24.28 -1.08 -25.95
CA ALA A 118 22.92 -1.05 -25.44
C ALA A 118 21.85 -0.82 -26.52
N THR A 119 22.18 -0.11 -27.60
CA THR A 119 21.28 0.15 -28.72
C THR A 119 21.04 -1.08 -29.56
N ALA A 120 22.11 -1.86 -29.81
CA ALA A 120 22.00 -3.12 -30.54
C ALA A 120 21.22 -4.17 -29.74
N LEU A 121 21.45 -4.25 -28.40
CA LEU A 121 20.68 -5.12 -27.49
C LEU A 121 19.22 -4.75 -27.46
N TYR A 122 18.91 -3.46 -27.37
CA TYR A 122 17.52 -2.97 -27.38
C TYR A 122 16.79 -3.35 -28.67
N ARG A 123 17.42 -3.14 -29.85
CA ARG A 123 16.81 -3.54 -31.12
C ARG A 123 16.55 -5.05 -31.19
N ALA A 124 17.54 -5.86 -30.79
CA ALA A 124 17.38 -7.32 -30.76
C ALA A 124 16.24 -7.75 -29.82
N ALA A 125 16.07 -7.08 -28.68
CA ALA A 125 14.95 -7.32 -27.76
C ALA A 125 13.59 -7.04 -28.42
N LEU A 126 13.48 -5.94 -29.19
CA LEU A 126 12.28 -5.60 -29.94
C LEU A 126 11.97 -6.60 -31.06
N GLU A 127 13.01 -7.07 -31.79
CA GLU A 127 12.86 -8.10 -32.81
C GLU A 127 12.33 -9.43 -32.27
N LEU A 128 12.70 -9.76 -31.02
CA LEU A 128 12.15 -10.92 -30.29
C LEU A 128 10.80 -10.66 -29.63
N GLY A 129 10.25 -9.45 -29.73
CA GLY A 129 8.98 -9.07 -29.11
C GLY A 129 9.00 -9.08 -27.58
N LEU A 130 10.16 -8.88 -26.95
CA LEU A 130 10.27 -8.86 -25.48
C LEU A 130 9.52 -7.68 -24.85
N ASP A 131 9.35 -6.58 -25.58
CA ASP A 131 8.54 -5.42 -25.21
C ASP A 131 7.09 -5.80 -24.89
N ARG A 132 6.55 -6.82 -25.58
CA ARG A 132 5.16 -7.29 -25.43
C ARG A 132 5.02 -8.52 -24.52
N ASN A 133 6.08 -9.32 -24.42
CA ASN A 133 6.04 -10.63 -23.76
C ASN A 133 6.71 -10.63 -22.37
N ASP A 134 7.49 -9.60 -22.01
CA ASP A 134 8.11 -9.51 -20.69
C ASP A 134 7.11 -9.07 -19.64
N LEU A 135 6.95 -9.90 -18.60
CA LEU A 135 5.99 -9.66 -17.52
C LEU A 135 6.31 -8.40 -16.69
N VAL A 136 7.60 -8.05 -16.59
CA VAL A 136 8.05 -6.87 -15.82
C VAL A 136 7.66 -5.61 -16.59
N VAL A 137 7.91 -5.58 -17.91
CA VAL A 137 7.47 -4.49 -18.79
C VAL A 137 5.96 -4.31 -18.70
N ARG A 138 5.20 -5.39 -18.84
CA ARG A 138 3.74 -5.35 -18.75
C ARG A 138 3.26 -4.76 -17.42
N ARG A 139 3.79 -5.24 -16.29
CA ARG A 139 3.43 -4.72 -14.96
C ARG A 139 3.80 -3.26 -14.79
N HIS A 140 4.95 -2.84 -15.29
CA HIS A 140 5.38 -1.44 -15.26
C HIS A 140 4.41 -0.55 -16.03
N LEU A 141 4.04 -0.91 -17.25
CA LEU A 141 3.10 -0.16 -18.08
C LEU A 141 1.70 -0.06 -17.44
N VAL A 142 1.20 -1.14 -16.84
CA VAL A 142 -0.07 -1.12 -16.09
C VAL A 142 0.00 -0.15 -14.91
N GLN A 143 1.10 -0.15 -14.15
CA GLN A 143 1.30 0.79 -13.05
C GLN A 143 1.40 2.24 -13.52
N LEU A 144 2.12 2.49 -14.61
CA LEU A 144 2.21 3.82 -15.21
C LEU A 144 0.82 4.33 -15.63
N MET A 145 0.01 3.47 -16.26
CA MET A 145 -1.36 3.81 -16.63
C MET A 145 -2.26 4.09 -15.42
N ARG A 146 -2.12 3.32 -14.33
CA ARG A 146 -2.83 3.59 -13.07
C ARG A 146 -2.49 4.97 -12.52
N LEU A 147 -1.20 5.35 -12.54
CA LEU A 147 -0.76 6.67 -12.10
C LEU A 147 -1.30 7.78 -13.02
N LEU A 148 -1.25 7.60 -14.33
CA LEU A 148 -1.80 8.54 -15.29
C LEU A 148 -3.32 8.70 -15.15
N ALA A 149 -4.04 7.62 -14.87
CA ALA A 149 -5.48 7.66 -14.64
C ALA A 149 -5.86 8.50 -13.41
N ARG A 150 -5.00 8.56 -12.38
CA ARG A 150 -5.20 9.37 -11.18
C ARG A 150 -5.01 10.86 -11.41
N ARG A 151 -4.25 11.25 -12.43
CA ARG A 151 -3.95 12.66 -12.71
C ARG A 151 -5.21 13.40 -13.18
N PRO A 152 -5.48 14.60 -12.65
CA PRO A 152 -6.55 15.46 -13.16
C PRO A 152 -6.14 16.03 -14.52
N GLU A 153 -7.09 16.17 -15.43
CA GLU A 153 -6.88 16.88 -16.68
C GLU A 153 -6.74 18.39 -16.43
N VAL A 154 -7.57 18.90 -15.52
CA VAL A 154 -7.47 20.27 -15.02
C VAL A 154 -7.28 20.22 -13.51
N PRO A 155 -6.18 20.80 -12.97
CA PRO A 155 -5.97 20.87 -11.54
C PRO A 155 -7.07 21.69 -10.85
N ARG A 156 -7.79 21.09 -9.91
CA ARG A 156 -8.75 21.79 -9.06
C ARG A 156 -8.15 21.96 -7.68
N PRO A 157 -7.95 23.21 -7.21
CA PRO A 157 -7.47 23.45 -5.84
C PRO A 157 -8.41 22.83 -4.81
N VAL A 158 -7.83 22.37 -3.72
CA VAL A 158 -8.58 21.93 -2.55
C VAL A 158 -8.87 23.13 -1.68
N THR A 159 -10.12 23.31 -1.29
CA THR A 159 -10.57 24.39 -0.40
C THR A 159 -10.62 23.96 1.05
N ASP A 160 -10.52 24.90 1.99
CA ASP A 160 -10.63 24.63 3.42
C ASP A 160 -12.00 24.04 3.79
N ALA A 161 -13.05 24.48 3.12
CA ALA A 161 -14.40 23.92 3.31
C ALA A 161 -14.45 22.40 3.01
N GLU A 162 -13.74 21.95 1.98
CA GLU A 162 -13.65 20.51 1.64
C GLU A 162 -12.83 19.73 2.68
N LEU A 163 -11.79 20.34 3.25
CA LEU A 163 -11.00 19.72 4.32
C LEU A 163 -11.82 19.60 5.61
N VAL A 164 -12.58 20.64 5.96
CA VAL A 164 -13.50 20.62 7.10
C VAL A 164 -14.56 19.54 6.91
N ALA A 165 -15.20 19.48 5.74
CA ALA A 165 -16.20 18.46 5.42
C ALA A 165 -15.63 17.03 5.50
N LEU A 166 -14.39 16.81 5.05
CA LEU A 166 -13.71 15.51 5.17
C LEU A 166 -13.48 15.14 6.63
N ARG A 167 -12.99 16.08 7.44
CA ARG A 167 -12.75 15.89 8.88
C ARG A 167 -14.04 15.54 9.62
N GLU A 168 -15.16 16.23 9.31
CA GLU A 168 -16.45 16.02 9.96
C GLU A 168 -17.14 14.72 9.53
N ARG A 169 -16.85 14.23 8.34
CA ARG A 169 -17.40 12.96 7.84
C ARG A 169 -16.76 11.73 8.50
N GLU A 170 -15.49 11.83 8.91
CA GLU A 170 -14.72 10.72 9.49
C GLU A 170 -14.09 11.15 10.85
N PRO A 171 -14.89 11.59 11.86
CA PRO A 171 -14.34 12.19 13.07
C PRO A 171 -13.43 11.23 13.85
N GLU A 172 -13.78 9.95 13.95
CA GLU A 172 -13.00 8.93 14.66
C GLU A 172 -11.58 8.76 14.12
N ARG A 173 -11.39 9.04 12.84
CA ARG A 173 -10.08 8.94 12.18
C ARG A 173 -9.16 10.10 12.57
N TRP A 174 -9.71 11.26 12.87
CA TRP A 174 -8.98 12.51 13.06
C TRP A 174 -8.86 12.93 14.51
N GLN A 175 -9.78 12.45 15.36
CA GLN A 175 -9.71 12.72 16.78
C GLN A 175 -8.46 12.13 17.41
N SER A 176 -7.81 12.90 18.29
CA SER A 176 -6.87 12.32 19.24
C SER A 176 -7.61 11.34 20.14
N PRO A 177 -7.05 10.16 20.43
CA PRO A 177 -7.69 9.22 21.34
C PRO A 177 -7.90 9.83 22.73
N ALA A 178 -8.84 9.27 23.48
CA ALA A 178 -8.91 9.54 24.90
C ALA A 178 -7.61 9.08 25.58
N GLU A 179 -7.12 9.87 26.53
CA GLU A 179 -5.92 9.57 27.30
C GLU A 179 -6.22 9.55 28.78
N VAL A 180 -5.45 8.79 29.51
CA VAL A 180 -5.52 8.73 30.98
C VAL A 180 -4.12 8.83 31.57
N THR A 181 -4.02 9.57 32.66
CA THR A 181 -2.83 9.59 33.54
C THR A 181 -3.20 8.91 34.82
N LEU A 182 -2.43 7.89 35.21
CA LEU A 182 -2.69 7.12 36.43
C LEU A 182 -1.39 6.76 37.16
N THR A 183 -1.52 6.53 38.45
CA THR A 183 -0.53 5.83 39.27
C THR A 183 -1.10 4.50 39.69
N HIS A 184 -0.25 3.48 39.78
CA HIS A 184 -0.69 2.17 40.25
C HIS A 184 0.27 1.53 41.23
N VAL A 185 -0.30 0.69 42.10
CA VAL A 185 0.43 -0.24 42.95
C VAL A 185 0.25 -1.65 42.38
N PHE A 186 1.36 -2.29 42.07
CA PHE A 186 1.35 -3.62 41.47
C PHE A 186 1.53 -4.71 42.54
N LEU A 187 0.77 -5.80 42.45
CA LEU A 187 0.89 -6.99 43.23
C LEU A 187 1.10 -8.19 42.33
N SER A 188 2.31 -8.75 42.39
CA SER A 188 2.77 -9.78 41.47
C SER A 188 2.13 -11.13 41.75
N GLU A 189 1.51 -11.74 40.76
CA GLU A 189 0.97 -13.11 40.87
C GLU A 189 2.08 -14.14 41.05
N SER A 190 3.23 -13.96 40.41
CA SER A 190 4.38 -14.88 40.53
C SER A 190 4.97 -14.91 41.96
N ARG A 191 4.86 -13.81 42.71
CA ARG A 191 5.35 -13.70 44.09
C ARG A 191 4.32 -14.09 45.13
N ARG A 192 3.04 -13.79 44.90
CA ARG A 192 1.96 -13.94 45.88
C ARG A 192 1.06 -15.14 45.64
N GLY A 193 1.08 -15.70 44.43
CA GLY A 193 0.25 -16.82 44.03
C GLY A 193 -1.23 -16.50 44.23
N SER A 194 -2.00 -17.41 44.79
CA SER A 194 -3.42 -17.28 45.09
C SER A 194 -3.78 -16.17 46.07
N ARG A 195 -2.81 -15.61 46.80
CA ARG A 195 -3.04 -14.53 47.78
C ARG A 195 -3.16 -13.14 47.15
N VAL A 196 -2.79 -12.97 45.89
CA VAL A 196 -2.71 -11.67 45.21
C VAL A 196 -4.01 -10.84 45.34
N ASP A 197 -5.18 -11.45 45.17
CA ASP A 197 -6.47 -10.74 45.26
C ASP A 197 -6.84 -10.36 46.69
N ARG A 198 -6.48 -11.19 47.66
CA ARG A 198 -6.69 -10.89 49.09
C ARG A 198 -5.77 -9.73 49.48
N ASP A 199 -4.48 -9.87 49.22
CA ASP A 199 -3.46 -8.87 49.57
C ASP A 199 -3.81 -7.51 48.94
N ALA A 200 -4.34 -7.53 47.71
CA ALA A 200 -4.75 -6.30 47.01
C ALA A 200 -5.97 -5.64 47.68
N ARG A 201 -6.97 -6.41 48.09
CA ARG A 201 -8.16 -5.86 48.82
C ARG A 201 -7.76 -5.32 50.19
N ASP A 202 -6.93 -6.05 50.92
CA ASP A 202 -6.49 -5.63 52.28
C ASP A 202 -5.65 -4.32 52.17
N LEU A 203 -4.83 -4.20 51.09
CA LEU A 203 -4.08 -2.98 50.83
C LEU A 203 -4.98 -1.81 50.39
N LEU A 204 -5.98 -2.07 49.53
CA LEU A 204 -6.96 -1.05 49.10
C LEU A 204 -7.71 -0.48 50.28
N GLU A 205 -8.20 -1.35 51.19
CA GLU A 205 -8.92 -0.93 52.39
C GLU A 205 -8.04 0.00 53.26
N ARG A 206 -6.78 -0.38 53.50
CA ARG A 206 -5.83 0.51 54.21
C ARG A 206 -5.63 1.85 53.55
N LEU A 207 -5.43 1.87 52.22
CA LEU A 207 -5.23 3.11 51.46
C LEU A 207 -6.45 4.04 51.56
N LEU A 208 -7.67 3.49 51.56
CA LEU A 208 -8.91 4.24 51.68
C LEU A 208 -9.10 4.78 53.08
N VAL A 209 -8.84 3.97 54.12
CA VAL A 209 -8.98 4.39 55.55
C VAL A 209 -7.93 5.47 55.89
N GLU A 210 -6.70 5.32 55.43
CA GLU A 210 -5.62 6.27 55.65
C GLU A 210 -5.72 7.53 54.76
N HIS A 211 -6.67 7.61 53.84
CA HIS A 211 -6.78 8.66 52.83
C HIS A 211 -5.47 8.90 52.11
N ALA A 212 -4.75 7.79 51.81
CA ALA A 212 -3.40 7.83 51.23
C ALA A 212 -3.42 8.37 49.80
N GLY A 213 -2.57 9.35 49.51
CA GLY A 213 -2.40 9.89 48.17
C GLY A 213 -1.64 8.94 47.23
N ALA A 214 -1.63 9.27 45.94
CA ALA A 214 -0.96 8.53 44.90
C ALA A 214 0.58 8.52 45.02
N ASP A 215 1.15 9.55 45.69
CA ASP A 215 2.59 9.70 45.99
C ASP A 215 3.17 8.52 46.79
N ARG A 216 2.34 7.84 47.57
CA ARG A 216 2.77 6.66 48.36
C ARG A 216 2.93 5.39 47.54
N ALA A 217 2.50 5.36 46.29
CA ALA A 217 2.49 4.15 45.46
C ALA A 217 3.87 3.50 45.27
N SER A 218 4.92 4.31 45.15
CA SER A 218 6.29 3.85 44.94
C SER A 218 6.86 3.05 46.13
N ALA A 219 6.30 3.25 47.34
CA ALA A 219 6.71 2.56 48.56
C ALA A 219 5.86 1.31 48.86
N LEU A 220 4.87 1.01 48.00
CA LEU A 220 3.88 -0.04 48.21
C LEU A 220 3.92 -1.05 47.05
N GLY A 221 3.54 -2.29 47.38
CA GLY A 221 3.43 -3.34 46.37
C GLY A 221 4.75 -3.95 45.92
N ASP A 222 4.73 -4.54 44.75
CA ASP A 222 5.88 -5.21 44.15
C ASP A 222 6.44 -4.35 42.98
N PRO A 223 7.71 -4.47 42.64
CA PRO A 223 8.27 -3.74 41.50
C PRO A 223 7.56 -4.11 40.18
N PHE A 224 7.20 -3.08 39.40
CA PHE A 224 6.69 -3.25 38.07
C PHE A 224 7.69 -2.72 37.03
N PRO A 225 7.94 -3.43 35.89
CA PRO A 225 9.01 -3.08 34.94
C PRO A 225 8.93 -1.67 34.36
N LEU A 226 7.72 -1.11 34.21
CA LEU A 226 7.47 0.22 33.65
C LEU A 226 7.26 1.31 34.72
N GLY A 227 7.54 1.00 35.99
CA GLY A 227 7.34 1.94 37.10
C GLY A 227 5.92 1.94 37.62
N THR A 228 5.58 2.94 38.43
CA THR A 228 4.29 3.07 39.10
C THR A 228 3.38 4.12 38.46
N GLU A 229 3.88 4.92 37.52
CA GLU A 229 3.15 6.01 36.87
C GLU A 229 3.03 5.78 35.37
N VAL A 230 1.84 6.00 34.83
CA VAL A 230 1.54 5.94 33.39
C VAL A 230 0.91 7.27 33.01
N ARG A 231 1.55 7.99 32.09
CA ARG A 231 1.10 9.33 31.66
C ARG A 231 0.57 9.30 30.24
N HIS A 232 -0.51 10.03 30.00
CA HIS A 232 -1.11 10.24 28.67
C HIS A 232 -1.27 8.96 27.86
N ALA A 233 -1.67 7.85 28.51
CA ALA A 233 -1.83 6.57 27.86
C ALA A 233 -3.21 6.48 27.20
N SER A 234 -3.21 6.15 25.91
CA SER A 234 -4.42 5.76 25.20
C SER A 234 -4.90 4.37 25.63
N GLU A 235 -6.13 4.03 25.31
CA GLU A 235 -6.66 2.68 25.54
C GLU A 235 -5.77 1.61 24.88
N ARG A 236 -5.27 1.88 23.69
CA ARG A 236 -4.35 0.98 22.97
C ARG A 236 -3.01 0.79 23.72
N ASP A 237 -2.50 1.84 24.34
CA ASP A 237 -1.28 1.75 25.15
C ASP A 237 -1.55 0.93 26.40
N LEU A 238 -2.67 1.14 27.09
CA LEU A 238 -3.07 0.36 28.24
C LEU A 238 -3.27 -1.12 27.90
N GLN A 239 -3.90 -1.41 26.75
CA GLN A 239 -4.06 -2.79 26.27
C GLN A 239 -2.72 -3.46 26.01
N ARG A 240 -1.77 -2.74 25.45
CA ARG A 240 -0.41 -3.23 25.18
C ARG A 240 0.38 -3.48 26.44
N ILE A 241 0.25 -2.61 27.44
CA ILE A 241 1.02 -2.69 28.71
C ILE A 241 0.39 -3.69 29.67
N PHE A 242 -0.91 -3.65 29.86
CA PHE A 242 -1.61 -4.39 30.94
C PHE A 242 -2.57 -5.46 30.42
N GLY A 243 -2.91 -5.42 29.13
CA GLY A 243 -3.92 -6.30 28.54
C GLY A 243 -5.31 -5.64 28.40
N ALA A 244 -6.13 -6.19 27.47
CA ALA A 244 -7.44 -5.64 27.16
C ALA A 244 -8.44 -5.64 28.34
N GLY A 245 -8.33 -6.65 29.22
CA GLY A 245 -9.18 -6.73 30.43
C GLY A 245 -8.94 -5.57 31.38
N PHE A 246 -7.68 -5.21 31.59
CA PHE A 246 -7.29 -4.07 32.42
C PHE A 246 -7.81 -2.75 31.85
N ALA A 247 -7.58 -2.48 30.56
CA ALA A 247 -8.01 -1.25 29.91
C ALA A 247 -9.54 -1.06 30.02
N ARG A 248 -10.31 -2.13 29.83
CA ARG A 248 -11.77 -2.11 29.98
C ARG A 248 -12.21 -1.83 31.41
N ALA A 249 -11.63 -2.51 32.40
CA ALA A 249 -11.95 -2.30 33.82
C ALA A 249 -11.54 -0.89 34.27
N LEU A 250 -10.42 -0.37 33.78
CA LEU A 250 -9.98 0.97 34.09
C LEU A 250 -10.98 2.06 33.61
N ALA A 251 -11.72 1.82 32.53
CA ALA A 251 -12.70 2.77 32.01
C ALA A 251 -13.75 3.18 33.05
N GLU A 252 -14.14 2.26 33.96
CA GLU A 252 -15.13 2.48 34.98
C GLU A 252 -14.58 3.14 36.26
N VAL A 253 -13.27 3.29 36.37
CA VAL A 253 -12.62 3.84 37.57
C VAL A 253 -12.80 5.34 37.64
N LYS A 254 -13.28 5.86 38.79
CA LYS A 254 -13.42 7.30 39.06
C LYS A 254 -12.06 7.93 39.42
N PRO A 255 -11.74 9.11 38.87
CA PRO A 255 -10.54 9.85 39.25
C PRO A 255 -10.50 10.26 40.73
N GLY A 256 -9.32 10.45 41.28
CA GLY A 256 -9.06 11.06 42.57
C GLY A 256 -9.17 10.12 43.77
N GLN A 257 -9.25 8.81 43.55
CA GLN A 257 -9.26 7.82 44.65
C GLN A 257 -8.62 6.51 44.20
N TRP A 258 -8.12 5.73 45.17
CA TRP A 258 -7.68 4.35 44.95
C TRP A 258 -8.86 3.47 44.58
N SER A 259 -8.67 2.65 43.56
CA SER A 259 -9.65 1.70 43.05
C SER A 259 -9.00 0.39 42.62
N GLY A 260 -9.78 -0.69 42.60
CA GLY A 260 -9.29 -2.01 42.21
C GLY A 260 -9.75 -3.11 43.19
N PRO A 261 -9.11 -4.26 43.17
CA PRO A 261 -7.99 -4.64 42.28
C PRO A 261 -8.43 -4.87 40.84
N ILE A 262 -7.63 -4.38 39.88
CA ILE A 262 -7.81 -4.64 38.45
C ILE A 262 -6.74 -5.66 38.02
N ARG A 263 -7.16 -6.69 37.32
CA ARG A 263 -6.25 -7.75 36.83
C ARG A 263 -5.57 -7.37 35.52
N SER A 264 -4.30 -7.66 35.45
CA SER A 264 -3.48 -7.66 34.22
C SER A 264 -2.89 -9.05 33.98
N SER A 265 -2.11 -9.20 32.88
CA SER A 265 -1.36 -10.42 32.62
C SER A 265 -0.25 -10.70 33.64
N TYR A 266 0.07 -9.75 34.53
CA TYR A 266 1.17 -9.83 35.49
C TYR A 266 0.69 -10.07 36.94
N GLY A 267 -0.56 -9.71 37.22
CA GLY A 267 -1.12 -9.78 38.57
C GLY A 267 -2.23 -8.77 38.83
N GLY A 268 -2.38 -8.35 40.09
CA GLY A 268 -3.35 -7.34 40.51
C GLY A 268 -2.78 -5.94 40.56
N HIS A 269 -3.59 -4.94 40.27
CA HIS A 269 -3.23 -3.53 40.35
C HIS A 269 -4.27 -2.77 41.15
N LEU A 270 -3.82 -1.93 42.09
CA LEU A 270 -4.62 -0.84 42.62
C LEU A 270 -4.27 0.40 41.83
N VAL A 271 -5.25 1.16 41.41
CA VAL A 271 -5.05 2.30 40.50
C VAL A 271 -5.62 3.58 41.09
N TRP A 272 -4.89 4.67 40.87
CA TRP A 272 -5.33 6.04 41.12
C TRP A 272 -5.32 6.79 39.79
N VAL A 273 -6.48 7.15 39.29
CA VAL A 273 -6.60 7.95 38.06
C VAL A 273 -6.49 9.42 38.45
N HIS A 274 -5.46 10.09 37.90
CA HIS A 274 -5.26 11.52 38.12
C HIS A 274 -6.21 12.33 37.24
N GLU A 275 -6.21 12.03 35.95
CA GLU A 275 -7.03 12.74 34.97
C GLU A 275 -7.40 11.83 33.80
N ARG A 276 -8.49 12.24 33.13
CA ARG A 276 -8.91 11.68 31.84
C ARG A 276 -9.05 12.82 30.86
N ILE A 277 -8.36 12.72 29.75
CA ILE A 277 -8.45 13.65 28.65
C ILE A 277 -9.40 13.03 27.62
N PRO A 278 -10.57 13.64 27.37
CA PRO A 278 -11.50 13.11 26.38
C PRO A 278 -10.91 13.22 24.96
N PRO A 279 -11.43 12.43 24.01
CA PRO A 279 -11.06 12.58 22.61
C PRO A 279 -11.26 14.02 22.15
N ARG A 280 -10.31 14.56 21.42
CA ARG A 280 -10.40 15.94 20.91
C ARG A 280 -10.21 15.96 19.40
N MET A 281 -11.05 16.74 18.73
CA MET A 281 -10.81 17.06 17.33
C MET A 281 -9.68 18.09 17.27
N PRO A 282 -8.55 17.77 16.62
CA PRO A 282 -7.45 18.72 16.48
C PRO A 282 -7.90 19.91 15.60
N PRO A 283 -7.29 21.08 15.78
CA PRO A 283 -7.55 22.22 14.91
C PRO A 283 -7.16 21.86 13.47
N LEU A 284 -7.86 22.45 12.51
CA LEU A 284 -7.66 22.14 11.08
C LEU A 284 -6.19 22.24 10.68
N GLU A 285 -5.48 23.25 11.18
CA GLU A 285 -4.08 23.50 10.84
C GLU A 285 -3.14 22.36 11.27
N ALA A 286 -3.44 21.68 12.38
CA ALA A 286 -2.62 20.58 12.87
C ALA A 286 -2.68 19.33 11.99
N ILE A 287 -3.81 19.10 11.31
CA ILE A 287 -4.02 17.92 10.45
C ILE A 287 -4.23 18.27 8.96
N ARG A 288 -4.05 19.55 8.61
CA ARG A 288 -4.29 20.07 7.25
C ARG A 288 -3.56 19.28 6.17
N SER A 289 -2.28 19.00 6.37
CA SER A 289 -1.47 18.24 5.41
C SER A 289 -1.99 16.83 5.18
N GLN A 290 -2.41 16.16 6.25
CA GLN A 290 -2.96 14.80 6.20
C GLN A 290 -4.33 14.78 5.49
N LEU A 291 -5.21 15.71 5.83
CA LEU A 291 -6.51 15.88 5.15
C LEU A 291 -6.34 16.18 3.67
N LEU A 292 -5.40 17.08 3.32
CA LEU A 292 -5.10 17.44 1.95
C LEU A 292 -4.62 16.23 1.15
N GLN A 293 -3.70 15.45 1.72
CA GLN A 293 -3.21 14.23 1.09
C GLN A 293 -4.34 13.22 0.89
N GLN A 294 -5.13 12.95 1.92
CA GLN A 294 -6.25 12.02 1.82
C GLN A 294 -7.28 12.45 0.76
N LEU A 295 -7.66 13.72 0.72
CA LEU A 295 -8.62 14.20 -0.27
C LEU A 295 -8.07 14.10 -1.70
N ARG A 296 -6.77 14.38 -1.88
CA ARG A 296 -6.10 14.19 -3.17
C ARG A 296 -6.09 12.73 -3.60
N ASP A 297 -5.83 11.82 -2.67
CA ASP A 297 -5.83 10.38 -2.92
C ASP A 297 -7.24 9.88 -3.27
N GLN A 298 -8.26 10.27 -2.51
CA GLN A 298 -9.66 9.93 -2.81
C GLN A 298 -10.07 10.40 -4.20
N ARG A 299 -9.79 11.67 -4.52
CA ARG A 299 -10.06 12.22 -5.86
C ARG A 299 -9.27 11.52 -6.96
N GLY A 300 -8.04 11.11 -6.67
CA GLY A 300 -7.22 10.32 -7.59
C GLY A 300 -7.83 8.95 -7.87
N GLU A 301 -8.26 8.25 -6.83
CA GLU A 301 -8.92 6.95 -6.94
C GLU A 301 -10.24 7.04 -7.72
N GLU A 302 -11.07 8.04 -7.42
CA GLU A 302 -12.33 8.28 -8.13
C GLU A 302 -12.12 8.51 -9.62
N ARG A 303 -11.13 9.35 -9.97
CA ARG A 303 -10.75 9.60 -11.36
C ARG A 303 -10.24 8.34 -12.04
N ALA A 304 -9.35 7.60 -11.38
CA ALA A 304 -8.81 6.37 -11.94
C ALA A 304 -9.91 5.35 -12.23
N ARG A 305 -10.85 5.18 -11.30
CA ARG A 305 -12.02 4.29 -11.50
C ARG A 305 -12.92 4.78 -12.64
N ALA A 306 -13.16 6.08 -12.73
CA ALA A 306 -13.98 6.65 -13.80
C ALA A 306 -13.31 6.46 -15.18
N LYS A 307 -12.01 6.75 -15.29
CA LYS A 307 -11.25 6.56 -16.53
C LYS A 307 -11.18 5.09 -16.93
N LEU A 308 -10.90 4.20 -15.97
CA LEU A 308 -10.87 2.76 -16.24
C LEU A 308 -12.22 2.24 -16.77
N ARG A 309 -13.34 2.67 -16.17
CA ARG A 309 -14.66 2.33 -16.69
C ARG A 309 -14.88 2.83 -18.11
N ALA A 310 -14.47 4.08 -18.39
CA ALA A 310 -14.59 4.67 -19.72
C ALA A 310 -13.74 3.92 -20.76
N TRP A 311 -12.50 3.58 -20.42
CA TRP A 311 -11.64 2.78 -21.31
C TRP A 311 -12.20 1.38 -21.53
N ARG A 312 -12.61 0.68 -20.44
CA ARG A 312 -13.19 -0.66 -20.53
C ARG A 312 -14.41 -0.72 -21.44
N ALA A 313 -15.26 0.31 -21.44
CA ALA A 313 -16.42 0.40 -22.32
C ALA A 313 -16.07 0.41 -23.83
N GLY A 314 -14.83 0.71 -24.18
CA GLY A 314 -14.32 0.66 -25.57
C GLY A 314 -13.88 -0.73 -26.01
N TYR A 315 -13.91 -1.74 -25.14
CA TYR A 315 -13.48 -3.11 -25.44
C TYR A 315 -14.67 -4.09 -25.35
N ALA A 316 -14.75 -5.00 -26.32
CA ALA A 316 -15.57 -6.18 -26.22
C ALA A 316 -14.86 -7.21 -25.32
N VAL A 317 -15.57 -7.78 -24.35
CA VAL A 317 -14.99 -8.75 -23.41
C VAL A 317 -15.67 -10.09 -23.58
N GLU A 318 -14.88 -11.11 -23.87
CA GLU A 318 -15.32 -12.51 -23.98
C GLU A 318 -14.66 -13.32 -22.86
N VAL A 319 -15.45 -13.96 -22.03
CA VAL A 319 -14.97 -14.80 -20.92
C VAL A 319 -15.40 -16.24 -21.19
N ALA A 320 -14.46 -17.16 -21.20
CA ALA A 320 -14.75 -18.58 -21.34
C ALA A 320 -15.57 -19.12 -20.17
N ASP A 321 -16.32 -20.19 -20.41
CA ASP A 321 -17.11 -20.82 -19.36
C ASP A 321 -16.22 -21.32 -18.21
N ALA A 322 -16.55 -20.89 -17.00
CA ALA A 322 -15.82 -21.26 -15.78
C ALA A 322 -15.86 -22.77 -15.50
N GLY A 323 -16.90 -23.48 -15.94
CA GLY A 323 -17.00 -24.94 -15.84
C GLY A 323 -15.93 -25.69 -16.67
N GLN A 324 -15.56 -25.16 -17.84
CA GLN A 324 -14.45 -25.71 -18.63
C GLN A 324 -13.10 -25.50 -17.97
N ALA A 325 -12.95 -24.44 -17.16
CA ALA A 325 -11.73 -24.17 -16.41
C ALA A 325 -11.59 -25.07 -15.18
N GLU A 326 -12.69 -25.52 -14.56
CA GLU A 326 -12.68 -26.49 -13.45
C GLU A 326 -12.08 -27.83 -13.85
N ALA A 327 -12.45 -28.34 -15.01
CA ALA A 327 -11.91 -29.61 -15.53
C ALA A 327 -10.40 -29.61 -15.77
N ARG A 328 -9.77 -28.43 -15.83
CA ARG A 328 -8.34 -28.25 -16.06
C ARG A 328 -7.51 -27.99 -14.79
N PHE A 329 -8.16 -27.84 -13.64
CA PHE A 329 -7.51 -27.58 -12.37
C PHE A 329 -7.65 -28.76 -11.40
N ASP A 330 -6.54 -29.44 -11.12
CA ASP A 330 -6.45 -30.50 -10.11
C ASP A 330 -5.61 -29.97 -8.92
N PRO A 331 -6.24 -29.70 -7.76
CA PRO A 331 -5.52 -29.19 -6.58
C PRO A 331 -4.42 -30.14 -6.08
N ALA A 332 -4.59 -31.47 -6.29
CA ALA A 332 -3.61 -32.46 -5.86
C ALA A 332 -2.27 -32.35 -6.58
N ARG A 333 -2.23 -31.73 -7.76
CA ARG A 333 -1.00 -31.47 -8.52
C ARG A 333 -0.23 -30.22 -8.05
N TYR A 334 -0.83 -29.41 -7.18
CA TYR A 334 -0.25 -28.17 -6.69
C TYR A 334 -0.23 -28.19 -5.17
N PRO A 335 0.81 -28.73 -4.53
CA PRO A 335 0.92 -28.73 -3.06
C PRO A 335 0.83 -27.30 -2.55
N ALA A 336 -0.08 -27.07 -1.61
CA ALA A 336 -0.12 -25.81 -0.86
C ALA A 336 1.26 -25.58 -0.25
N ARG A 337 1.74 -24.35 -0.31
CA ARG A 337 3.04 -23.84 0.13
C ARG A 337 3.86 -24.86 0.92
N VAL A 338 5.02 -25.22 0.41
CA VAL A 338 6.12 -25.69 1.28
C VAL A 338 6.34 -24.58 2.30
N ASP A 339 6.11 -24.89 3.57
CA ASP A 339 6.41 -23.99 4.68
C ASP A 339 7.92 -23.77 4.67
N VAL A 340 8.36 -22.71 3.98
CA VAL A 340 9.74 -22.27 4.04
C VAL A 340 9.90 -21.60 5.39
N THR A 341 10.18 -22.43 6.39
CA THR A 341 10.69 -21.97 7.67
C THR A 341 12.00 -21.24 7.35
N LEU A 342 11.93 -19.94 7.23
CA LEU A 342 13.13 -19.11 7.14
C LEU A 342 14.00 -19.44 8.35
N PRO A 343 15.28 -19.80 8.19
CA PRO A 343 16.18 -20.02 9.30
C PRO A 343 16.17 -18.74 10.16
N ARG A 344 15.98 -18.92 11.47
CA ARG A 344 16.07 -17.81 12.44
C ARG A 344 17.40 -17.09 12.19
N PRO A 345 17.41 -15.75 12.09
CA PRO A 345 18.65 -15.00 12.02
C PRO A 345 19.49 -15.36 13.25
N GLN A 346 20.68 -15.86 13.02
CA GLN A 346 21.65 -16.12 14.10
C GLN A 346 22.02 -14.76 14.72
N PRO A 347 22.11 -14.65 16.05
CA PRO A 347 22.61 -13.44 16.67
C PRO A 347 24.05 -13.22 16.17
N PHE A 348 24.32 -12.02 15.67
CA PHE A 348 25.68 -11.57 15.41
C PHE A 348 26.45 -11.62 16.74
N LEU A 349 27.31 -12.61 16.90
CA LEU A 349 28.37 -12.57 17.89
C LEU A 349 29.39 -11.58 17.34
N GLY A 350 29.31 -10.33 17.80
CA GLY A 350 30.37 -9.35 17.63
C GLY A 350 31.48 -9.67 18.64
N ASP A 351 32.68 -9.83 18.14
CA ASP A 351 33.93 -9.72 18.93
C ASP A 351 34.19 -8.25 19.32
#